data_028a7bc15265fc97040ff7e1681e1ab3
#
_entry.id   028a7bc15265fc97040ff7e1681e1ab3
#
_cell.length_a   1.000
_cell.length_b   1.000
_cell.length_c   1.000
_cell.angle_alpha   90.00
_cell.angle_beta   90.00
_cell.angle_gamma   90.00
#
_symmetry.space_group_name_H-M   'P 1'
#
loop_
_entity.id
_entity.type
_entity.pdbx_description
1 polymer ?
#
loop_
_entity_poly.entity_id
_entity_poly.type
_entity_poly.pdbx_seq_one_letter_code
_entity_poly.pdbx_strand_id
1 'polypeptide(L)'
;MAVHRIMPRPRKNNPALRLHRRFRSHWLRNSRDIVVWLPPGYGLVRGRRHPVVYFQDGQNIFDPHTAFLGNAWHAGDRATELIRAHRIVAPVMVGVYNTGFNRMNEYAPTPAEFAGWDGEKCRSTGDAKRYAKFLVQELKPFIDSHYL
;
A
#
# COMPACT_ATOMS: atom_id res chain seq x y z
N MET A 1 -6.57 23.79 11.98
CA MET A 1 -7.29 22.59 12.43
C MET A 1 -7.02 21.46 11.44
N ALA A 2 -6.26 20.46 11.82
CA ALA A 2 -5.96 19.32 10.93
C ALA A 2 -7.23 18.48 10.76
N VAL A 3 -7.83 18.53 9.60
CA VAL A 3 -8.94 17.65 9.23
C VAL A 3 -8.36 16.24 9.13
N HIS A 4 -8.54 15.43 10.15
CA HIS A 4 -8.30 14.00 10.12
C HIS A 4 -9.31 13.39 9.13
N ARG A 5 -8.95 13.35 7.86
CA ARG A 5 -9.76 12.71 6.83
C ARG A 5 -9.72 11.21 7.11
N ILE A 6 -10.80 10.69 7.70
CA ILE A 6 -11.00 9.26 7.89
C ILE A 6 -10.97 8.64 6.49
N MET A 7 -9.90 7.86 6.22
CA MET A 7 -9.78 7.14 4.94
C MET A 7 -10.95 6.18 4.80
N PRO A 8 -11.65 6.16 3.65
CA PRO A 8 -12.77 5.26 3.42
C PRO A 8 -12.33 3.79 3.54
N ARG A 9 -13.25 2.95 3.95
CA ARG A 9 -13.00 1.52 4.15
C ARG A 9 -13.21 0.77 2.84
N PRO A 10 -12.37 -0.22 2.49
CA PRO A 10 -12.64 -1.09 1.35
C PRO A 10 -13.98 -1.81 1.55
N ARG A 11 -14.65 -2.15 0.45
CA ARG A 11 -15.90 -2.91 0.49
C ARG A 11 -15.71 -4.17 1.34
N LYS A 12 -16.63 -4.41 2.29
CA LYS A 12 -16.54 -5.50 3.29
C LYS A 12 -16.40 -6.92 2.70
N ASN A 13 -16.62 -7.13 1.41
CA ASN A 13 -16.87 -8.44 0.81
C ASN A 13 -15.96 -8.80 -0.39
N ASN A 14 -14.75 -8.26 -0.49
CA ASN A 14 -13.80 -8.82 -1.45
C ASN A 14 -12.95 -9.90 -0.74
N PRO A 15 -13.20 -11.21 -0.97
CA PRO A 15 -12.50 -12.30 -0.29
C PRO A 15 -11.01 -12.37 -0.64
N ALA A 16 -10.59 -11.68 -1.70
CA ALA A 16 -9.19 -11.61 -2.08
C ALA A 16 -8.40 -10.54 -1.30
N LEU A 17 -9.08 -9.61 -0.61
CA LEU A 17 -8.42 -8.53 0.12
C LEU A 17 -8.32 -8.83 1.63
N ARG A 18 -7.16 -8.56 2.19
CA ARG A 18 -6.89 -8.56 3.63
C ARG A 18 -6.42 -7.18 4.04
N LEU A 19 -7.11 -6.57 4.99
CA LEU A 19 -6.78 -5.23 5.50
C LEU A 19 -6.17 -5.34 6.89
N HIS A 20 -4.89 -4.97 7.00
CA HIS A 20 -4.19 -4.79 8.26
C HIS A 20 -4.27 -3.32 8.65
N ARG A 21 -5.12 -3.04 9.64
CA ARG A 21 -5.36 -1.67 10.08
C ARG A 21 -4.30 -1.19 11.03
N ARG A 22 -3.93 0.07 10.89
CA ARG A 22 -3.05 0.78 11.82
C ARG A 22 -1.74 0.02 12.08
N PHE A 23 -1.17 -0.55 11.02
CA PHE A 23 0.16 -1.15 11.09
C PHE A 23 1.15 -0.09 11.55
N ARG A 24 1.75 -0.31 12.74
CA ARG A 24 2.61 0.66 13.40
C ARG A 24 4.04 0.53 12.90
N SER A 25 4.66 1.66 12.56
CA SER A 25 6.07 1.75 12.25
C SER A 25 6.85 2.40 13.40
N HIS A 26 7.90 1.75 13.85
CA HIS A 26 8.86 2.33 14.79
C HIS A 26 9.79 3.34 14.09
N TRP A 27 10.18 3.05 12.83
CA TRP A 27 11.04 3.94 12.05
C TRP A 27 10.37 5.28 11.73
N LEU A 28 9.09 5.26 11.40
CA LEU A 28 8.32 6.44 11.01
C LEU A 28 7.54 7.06 12.17
N ARG A 29 7.44 6.35 13.30
CA ARG A 29 6.66 6.75 14.49
C ARG A 29 5.20 7.09 14.18
N ASN A 30 4.64 6.43 13.19
CA ASN A 30 3.25 6.57 12.78
C ASN A 30 2.61 5.20 12.51
N SER A 31 1.37 5.20 12.07
CA SER A 31 0.67 4.00 11.65
C SER A 31 -0.09 4.24 10.35
N ARG A 32 -0.25 3.18 9.57
CA ARG A 32 -0.99 3.19 8.30
C ARG A 32 -1.71 1.88 8.06
N ASP A 33 -2.68 1.89 7.18
CA ASP A 33 -3.32 0.67 6.73
C ASP A 33 -2.48 0.00 5.65
N ILE A 34 -2.43 -1.33 5.69
CA ILE A 34 -1.79 -2.18 4.68
C ILE A 34 -2.88 -3.08 4.11
N VAL A 35 -3.06 -3.06 2.82
CA VAL A 35 -3.99 -3.95 2.12
C VAL A 35 -3.21 -5.00 1.34
N VAL A 36 -3.58 -6.26 1.51
CA VAL A 36 -2.94 -7.39 0.81
C VAL A 36 -3.98 -8.04 -0.10
N TRP A 37 -3.67 -8.11 -1.38
CA TRP A 37 -4.45 -8.88 -2.34
C TRP A 37 -3.84 -10.25 -2.56
N LEU A 38 -4.68 -11.27 -2.47
CA LEU A 38 -4.31 -12.67 -2.67
C LEU A 38 -4.75 -13.14 -4.05
N PRO A 39 -3.85 -13.77 -4.84
CA PRO A 39 -4.18 -14.19 -6.19
C PRO A 39 -5.17 -15.37 -6.19
N PRO A 40 -5.88 -15.60 -7.31
CA PRO A 40 -6.69 -16.79 -7.48
C PRO A 40 -5.88 -18.07 -7.20
N GLY A 41 -6.46 -18.97 -6.43
CA GLY A 41 -5.80 -20.22 -6.03
C GLY A 41 -4.79 -20.10 -4.89
N TYR A 42 -4.68 -18.93 -4.25
CA TYR A 42 -3.84 -18.76 -3.07
C TYR A 42 -4.23 -19.77 -1.97
N GLY A 43 -3.23 -20.48 -1.43
CA GLY A 43 -3.42 -21.47 -0.35
C GLY A 43 -3.97 -22.83 -0.77
N LEU A 44 -4.36 -23.04 -2.04
CA LEU A 44 -4.83 -24.34 -2.52
C LEU A 44 -3.71 -25.40 -2.62
N VAL A 45 -2.49 -24.95 -2.86
CA VAL A 45 -1.31 -25.84 -2.92
C VAL A 45 -0.42 -25.56 -1.72
N ARG A 46 -0.30 -26.55 -0.84
CA ARG A 46 0.52 -26.43 0.38
C ARG A 46 1.99 -26.14 0.02
N GLY A 47 2.57 -25.12 0.67
CA GLY A 47 3.98 -24.76 0.47
C GLY A 47 4.29 -23.99 -0.81
N ARG A 48 3.28 -23.69 -1.65
CA ARG A 48 3.48 -22.84 -2.81
C ARG A 48 3.81 -21.41 -2.35
N ARG A 49 4.94 -20.89 -2.85
CA ARG A 49 5.36 -19.51 -2.63
C ARG A 49 4.91 -18.62 -3.79
N HIS A 50 4.60 -17.39 -3.47
CA HIS A 50 4.20 -16.36 -4.43
C HIS A 50 5.21 -15.20 -4.40
N PRO A 51 5.59 -14.63 -5.55
CA PRO A 51 6.33 -13.38 -5.55
C PRO A 51 5.46 -12.29 -4.90
N VAL A 52 6.12 -11.34 -4.23
CA VAL A 52 5.41 -10.23 -3.57
C VAL A 52 5.72 -8.93 -4.27
N VAL A 53 4.67 -8.16 -4.61
CA VAL A 53 4.78 -6.84 -5.22
C VAL A 53 4.24 -5.80 -4.24
N TYR A 54 5.04 -4.78 -3.95
CA TYR A 54 4.67 -3.68 -3.07
C TYR A 54 4.31 -2.44 -3.87
N PHE A 55 3.16 -1.85 -3.55
CA PHE A 55 2.67 -0.61 -4.15
C PHE A 55 2.61 0.50 -3.12
N GLN A 56 3.12 1.66 -3.51
CA GLN A 56 2.90 2.90 -2.78
C GLN A 56 1.48 3.42 -3.04
N ASP A 57 0.99 4.31 -2.16
CA ASP A 57 -0.37 4.84 -2.24
C ASP A 57 -1.44 3.73 -2.33
N GLY A 58 -1.30 2.72 -1.49
CA GLY A 58 -2.05 1.46 -1.51
C GLY A 58 -3.57 1.61 -1.52
N GLN A 59 -4.11 2.73 -1.04
CA GLN A 59 -5.52 3.05 -1.09
C GLN A 59 -6.06 3.16 -2.52
N ASN A 60 -5.20 3.43 -3.50
CA ASN A 60 -5.59 3.64 -4.91
C ASN A 60 -5.53 2.35 -5.75
N ILE A 61 -5.04 1.23 -5.21
CA ILE A 61 -4.62 0.09 -6.03
C ILE A 61 -5.78 -0.83 -6.39
N PHE A 62 -6.70 -1.10 -5.45
CA PHE A 62 -7.67 -2.18 -5.60
C PHE A 62 -9.12 -1.75 -5.62
N ASP A 63 -9.51 -0.75 -4.83
CA ASP A 63 -10.91 -0.42 -4.56
C ASP A 63 -11.20 1.07 -4.79
N PRO A 64 -12.17 1.41 -5.69
CA PRO A 64 -12.58 2.79 -5.92
C PRO A 64 -13.07 3.51 -4.65
N HIS A 65 -13.61 2.77 -3.67
CA HIS A 65 -14.10 3.38 -2.43
C HIS A 65 -12.99 3.92 -1.53
N THR A 66 -11.77 3.41 -1.68
CA THR A 66 -10.60 3.88 -0.93
C THR A 66 -9.72 4.82 -1.75
N ALA A 67 -9.87 4.78 -3.07
CA ALA A 67 -9.02 5.51 -4.00
C ALA A 67 -9.30 7.01 -3.97
N PHE A 68 -8.25 7.79 -4.24
CA PHE A 68 -8.37 9.24 -4.40
C PHE A 68 -9.30 9.56 -5.57
N LEU A 69 -10.33 10.38 -5.32
CA LEU A 69 -11.40 10.73 -6.27
C LEU A 69 -12.11 9.52 -6.90
N GLY A 70 -12.09 8.36 -6.26
CA GLY A 70 -12.73 7.14 -6.77
C GLY A 70 -11.99 6.46 -7.93
N ASN A 71 -10.78 6.90 -8.28
CA ASN A 71 -9.99 6.36 -9.39
C ASN A 71 -9.03 5.29 -8.90
N ALA A 72 -9.49 4.03 -8.83
CA ALA A 72 -8.62 2.90 -8.53
C ALA A 72 -7.90 2.37 -9.78
N TRP A 73 -6.74 1.75 -9.57
CA TRP A 73 -5.97 1.12 -10.65
C TRP A 73 -6.54 -0.26 -11.05
N HIS A 74 -7.41 -0.84 -10.24
CA HIS A 74 -7.97 -2.17 -10.46
C HIS A 74 -6.91 -3.26 -10.66
N ALA A 75 -5.77 -3.14 -9.96
CA ALA A 75 -4.62 -4.04 -10.15
C ALA A 75 -4.96 -5.50 -9.89
N GLY A 76 -5.85 -5.81 -8.94
CA GLY A 76 -6.30 -7.17 -8.65
C GLY A 76 -7.06 -7.81 -9.81
N ASP A 77 -7.95 -7.04 -10.47
CA ASP A 77 -8.72 -7.52 -11.61
C ASP A 77 -7.80 -7.78 -12.81
N ARG A 78 -6.91 -6.85 -13.10
CA ARG A 78 -5.92 -6.98 -14.19
C ARG A 78 -4.95 -8.14 -13.95
N ALA A 79 -4.45 -8.29 -12.73
CA ALA A 79 -3.61 -9.43 -12.38
C ALA A 79 -4.38 -10.76 -12.54
N THR A 80 -5.65 -10.81 -12.14
CA THR A 80 -6.50 -12.01 -12.30
C THR A 80 -6.63 -12.40 -13.78
N GLU A 81 -6.87 -11.45 -14.68
CA GLU A 81 -6.95 -11.67 -16.12
C GLU A 81 -5.63 -12.25 -16.66
N LEU A 82 -4.49 -11.64 -16.30
CA LEU A 82 -3.17 -12.06 -16.73
C LEU A 82 -2.75 -13.44 -16.18
N ILE A 83 -3.11 -13.75 -14.95
CA ILE A 83 -2.85 -15.06 -14.32
C ILE A 83 -3.66 -16.14 -15.06
N ARG A 84 -4.96 -15.90 -15.31
CA ARG A 84 -5.82 -16.84 -16.05
C ARG A 84 -5.34 -17.09 -17.47
N ALA A 85 -4.77 -16.07 -18.10
CA ALA A 85 -4.15 -16.17 -19.43
C ALA A 85 -2.72 -16.75 -19.40
N HIS A 86 -2.22 -17.22 -18.25
CA HIS A 86 -0.85 -17.74 -18.05
C HIS A 86 0.27 -16.77 -18.49
N ARG A 87 0.01 -15.46 -18.42
CA ARG A 87 0.96 -14.42 -18.84
C ARG A 87 1.86 -13.92 -17.70
N ILE A 88 1.45 -14.12 -16.45
CA ILE A 88 2.24 -13.78 -15.27
C ILE A 88 2.17 -14.89 -14.23
N VAL A 89 3.22 -15.00 -13.42
CA VAL A 89 3.18 -15.78 -12.17
C VAL A 89 2.27 -15.06 -11.19
N ALA A 90 1.42 -15.80 -10.47
CA ALA A 90 0.47 -15.22 -9.53
C ALA A 90 1.18 -14.56 -8.34
N PRO A 91 1.21 -13.21 -8.22
CA PRO A 91 1.84 -12.52 -7.11
C PRO A 91 0.88 -12.35 -5.93
N VAL A 92 1.41 -12.22 -4.72
CA VAL A 92 0.74 -11.49 -3.64
C VAL A 92 1.04 -10.00 -3.84
N MET A 93 0.02 -9.14 -3.77
CA MET A 93 0.20 -7.71 -3.93
C MET A 93 -0.10 -6.98 -2.63
N VAL A 94 0.82 -6.12 -2.20
CA VAL A 94 0.76 -5.37 -0.95
C VAL A 94 0.63 -3.88 -1.24
N GLY A 95 -0.50 -3.30 -0.90
CA GLY A 95 -0.73 -1.86 -1.00
C GLY A 95 -0.44 -1.16 0.33
N VAL A 96 0.55 -0.29 0.34
CA VAL A 96 0.96 0.50 1.49
C VAL A 96 0.26 1.85 1.43
N TYR A 97 -0.72 2.07 2.33
CA TYR A 97 -1.45 3.35 2.37
C TYR A 97 -0.50 4.49 2.72
N ASN A 98 -0.66 5.61 2.07
CA ASN A 98 0.04 6.81 2.49
C ASN A 98 -0.60 7.41 3.76
N THR A 99 0.12 8.30 4.41
CA THR A 99 -0.32 8.98 5.63
C THR A 99 -0.81 10.42 5.35
N GLY A 100 -1.41 10.62 4.19
CA GLY A 100 -1.91 11.93 3.75
C GLY A 100 -0.76 12.87 3.42
N PHE A 101 -0.77 14.07 3.99
CA PHE A 101 0.22 15.10 3.68
C PHE A 101 1.67 14.67 4.00
N ASN A 102 1.84 13.78 4.99
CA ASN A 102 3.17 13.30 5.40
C ASN A 102 3.85 12.42 4.33
N ARG A 103 3.11 11.94 3.31
CA ARG A 103 3.72 11.21 2.18
C ARG A 103 4.81 12.01 1.46
N MET A 104 4.70 13.33 1.47
CA MET A 104 5.70 14.21 0.86
C MET A 104 7.04 14.14 1.61
N ASN A 105 7.01 13.94 2.92
CA ASN A 105 8.21 13.69 3.72
C ASN A 105 8.78 12.30 3.45
N GLU A 106 7.89 11.29 3.47
CA GLU A 106 8.26 9.87 3.39
C GLU A 106 8.80 9.46 2.02
N TYR A 107 8.40 10.14 0.93
CA TYR A 107 8.83 9.81 -0.43
C TYR A 107 9.98 10.69 -0.93
N ALA A 108 10.28 11.78 -0.24
CA ALA A 108 11.40 12.65 -0.59
C ALA A 108 12.72 12.11 -0.03
N PRO A 109 13.76 11.92 -0.85
CA PRO A 109 15.05 11.43 -0.39
C PRO A 109 15.84 12.47 0.42
N THR A 110 15.60 13.75 0.12
CA THR A 110 16.21 14.92 0.78
C THR A 110 15.15 15.96 1.09
N PRO A 111 15.40 16.87 2.04
CA PRO A 111 14.55 18.03 2.22
C PRO A 111 14.37 18.81 0.93
N ALA A 112 13.13 19.14 0.59
CA ALA A 112 12.81 19.88 -0.63
C ALA A 112 11.64 20.84 -0.39
N GLU A 113 11.62 21.97 -1.11
CA GLU A 113 10.49 22.87 -1.14
C GLU A 113 9.57 22.50 -2.31
N PHE A 114 8.26 22.61 -2.10
CA PHE A 114 7.25 22.37 -3.12
C PHE A 114 6.03 23.25 -2.89
N ALA A 115 5.24 23.47 -3.94
CA ALA A 115 3.98 24.19 -3.81
C ALA A 115 2.88 23.25 -3.30
N GLY A 116 2.17 23.66 -2.25
CA GLY A 116 0.94 23.01 -1.81
C GLY A 116 -0.19 23.21 -2.83
N TRP A 117 -1.31 22.51 -2.61
CA TRP A 117 -2.50 22.60 -3.48
C TRP A 117 -3.14 24.01 -3.49
N ASP A 118 -2.92 24.77 -2.42
CA ASP A 118 -3.33 26.18 -2.22
C ASP A 118 -2.30 27.20 -2.70
N GLY A 119 -1.17 26.72 -3.27
CA GLY A 119 -0.06 27.55 -3.73
C GLY A 119 0.90 27.97 -2.61
N GLU A 120 0.65 27.58 -1.36
CA GLU A 120 1.57 27.85 -0.26
C GLU A 120 2.89 27.07 -0.41
N LYS A 121 3.98 27.67 0.07
CA LYS A 121 5.28 27.00 0.11
C LYS A 121 5.30 25.97 1.22
N CYS A 122 5.46 24.71 0.84
CA CYS A 122 5.62 23.59 1.74
C CYS A 122 7.07 23.06 1.68
N ARG A 123 7.51 22.39 2.74
CA ARG A 123 8.83 21.77 2.81
C ARG A 123 8.71 20.33 3.27
N SER A 124 9.36 19.40 2.57
CA SER A 124 9.54 18.04 3.04
C SER A 124 10.77 17.91 3.94
N THR A 125 10.73 16.92 4.83
CA THR A 125 11.85 16.60 5.73
C THR A 125 12.87 15.64 5.14
N GLY A 126 12.53 14.95 4.02
CA GLY A 126 13.44 14.01 3.37
C GLY A 126 13.55 12.66 4.10
N ASP A 127 12.43 12.05 4.48
CA ASP A 127 12.38 10.84 5.30
C ASP A 127 12.39 9.51 4.49
N ALA A 128 12.67 9.53 3.18
CA ALA A 128 12.62 8.32 2.34
C ALA A 128 13.53 7.19 2.85
N LYS A 129 14.68 7.52 3.45
CA LYS A 129 15.56 6.52 4.08
C LYS A 129 14.88 5.79 5.25
N ARG A 130 14.10 6.51 6.06
CA ARG A 130 13.31 5.93 7.16
C ARG A 130 12.16 5.10 6.61
N TYR A 131 11.52 5.59 5.54
CA TYR A 131 10.46 4.87 4.85
C TYR A 131 10.97 3.56 4.24
N ALA A 132 12.14 3.56 3.61
CA ALA A 132 12.79 2.35 3.12
C ALA A 132 13.07 1.33 4.25
N LYS A 133 13.53 1.80 5.42
CA LYS A 133 13.72 0.92 6.59
C LYS A 133 12.40 0.33 7.09
N PHE A 134 11.33 1.12 7.13
CA PHE A 134 10.00 0.61 7.44
C PHE A 134 9.60 -0.52 6.48
N LEU A 135 9.75 -0.31 5.17
CA LEU A 135 9.40 -1.34 4.18
C LEU A 135 10.22 -2.62 4.36
N VAL A 136 11.53 -2.50 4.52
CA VAL A 136 12.45 -3.66 4.49
C VAL A 136 12.55 -4.35 5.86
N GLN A 137 12.54 -3.61 6.96
CA GLN A 137 12.82 -4.14 8.29
C GLN A 137 11.58 -4.40 9.15
N GLU A 138 10.42 -3.83 8.76
CA GLU A 138 9.18 -4.02 9.51
C GLU A 138 8.10 -4.68 8.64
N LEU A 139 7.72 -4.06 7.51
CA LEU A 139 6.61 -4.54 6.70
C LEU A 139 6.96 -5.85 5.96
N LYS A 140 8.12 -5.92 5.30
CA LYS A 140 8.50 -7.13 4.56
C LYS A 140 8.56 -8.37 5.46
N PRO A 141 9.23 -8.39 6.63
CA PRO A 141 9.23 -9.55 7.52
C PRO A 141 7.82 -9.94 7.99
N PHE A 142 6.95 -8.96 8.23
CA PHE A 142 5.56 -9.22 8.56
C PHE A 142 4.83 -9.93 7.41
N ILE A 143 4.95 -9.44 6.19
CA ILE A 143 4.31 -10.05 5.01
C ILE A 143 4.87 -11.46 4.78
N ASP A 144 6.18 -11.64 4.81
CA ASP A 144 6.83 -12.94 4.60
C ASP A 144 6.42 -13.99 5.63
N SER A 145 6.10 -13.58 6.87
CA SER A 145 5.65 -14.49 7.93
C SER A 145 4.17 -14.84 7.88
N HIS A 146 3.34 -14.01 7.25
CA HIS A 146 1.89 -14.19 7.20
C HIS A 146 1.37 -14.69 5.84
N TYR A 147 2.16 -14.51 4.78
CA TYR A 147 1.76 -14.83 3.41
C TYR A 147 2.85 -15.63 2.70
N LEU A 148 2.46 -16.69 2.07
CA LEU A 148 3.36 -17.59 1.34
C LEU A 148 3.57 -17.16 -0.11
#